data_994be15e0b64db573509abf4f7cfc407
#
_entry.id   994be15e0b64db573509abf4f7cfc407
#
_cell.length_a   1.000
_cell.length_b   1.000
_cell.length_c   1.000
_cell.angle_alpha   90.00
_cell.angle_beta   90.00
_cell.angle_gamma   90.00
#
_symmetry.space_group_name_H-M   'P 1'
#
loop_
_entity.id
_entity.type
_entity.pdbx_description
1 polymer ?
#
loop_
_entity_poly.entity_id
_entity_poly.type
_entity_poly.pdbx_seq_one_letter_code
_entity_poly.pdbx_strand_id
1 'polypeptide(L)'
;MTNGKWLIAFAAFLLIGLAFRIAVAHWLPNDTPDDGRVYGQMARNVLEQHVYSHDPEPPFNSSLIRLPGYPFFLASIYSVFGHQNNGAVRIVQALIDTASCALIAVLAFYWQPEEKKKRVTALAALALAAVCPFTTIYTATILTEVLTNFLLVALLLSATFALRSTADADSKRNLKRALFWWCVAGLIGGIAVMMRPDAGLFLAAVGLTLVIGGLWPLVSGLRKESAEDERSKTKDLRPKAKRIITRVIASGAAMSLVFILVLAPWTIRNWRVFHVFQPLAPQHAEMPGEFVPRGYLLWVRSWLDDQKYVAQFLWPLEVEPIDVDELPDSAFDSPEEKKRVATLLEKYNKPDDSENSDTNGASAEPTASPTPTPSASPAGQSTKTNPTASPTPDENNDEEGESEETDQEQSDVEMTPDIDAGFMQIARERIARHPLRYYVWLPIKRARTMWFDTHSQYWPFEGELLPLDDLDYDIHQQYWLPLFAGLTAVYTLLGLAGAWVLWRARKLEAKQWLLLAALAVFLRLVLFSSLENPEPRYVVEFFPILSVLGGIFIGRLSKRLEARD
;
A
#
# COMPACT_ATOMS: atom_id res chain seq x y z
N MET A 1 10.42 -27.06 -25.62
CA MET A 1 10.73 -27.70 -24.30
C MET A 1 9.76 -28.83 -24.00
N THR A 2 10.28 -30.00 -23.60
CA THR A 2 9.45 -31.10 -23.07
C THR A 2 8.81 -30.69 -21.72
N ASN A 3 7.72 -31.39 -21.35
CA ASN A 3 7.02 -31.08 -20.08
C ASN A 3 7.95 -31.20 -18.87
N GLY A 4 8.81 -32.22 -18.82
CA GLY A 4 9.76 -32.41 -17.70
C GLY A 4 10.80 -31.30 -17.60
N LYS A 5 11.43 -30.91 -18.71
CA LYS A 5 12.41 -29.78 -18.71
C LYS A 5 11.79 -28.45 -18.30
N TRP A 6 10.52 -28.22 -18.66
CA TRP A 6 9.79 -27.02 -18.26
C TRP A 6 9.53 -26.99 -16.75
N LEU A 7 9.07 -28.12 -16.17
CA LEU A 7 8.83 -28.22 -14.71
C LEU A 7 10.12 -28.07 -13.91
N ILE A 8 11.22 -28.63 -14.36
CA ILE A 8 12.53 -28.48 -13.71
C ILE A 8 12.96 -27.00 -13.73
N ALA A 9 12.87 -26.35 -14.89
CA ALA A 9 13.21 -24.91 -14.97
C ALA A 9 12.30 -24.05 -14.10
N PHE A 10 11.00 -24.35 -14.06
CA PHE A 10 10.04 -23.65 -13.21
C PHE A 10 10.39 -23.80 -11.71
N ALA A 11 10.65 -25.03 -11.26
CA ALA A 11 11.07 -25.29 -9.89
C ALA A 11 12.41 -24.64 -9.56
N ALA A 12 13.37 -24.67 -10.48
CA ALA A 12 14.68 -24.04 -10.28
C ALA A 12 14.56 -22.52 -10.07
N PHE A 13 13.76 -21.82 -10.89
CA PHE A 13 13.54 -20.37 -10.69
C PHE A 13 12.80 -20.06 -9.40
N LEU A 14 11.85 -20.90 -8.97
CA LEU A 14 11.21 -20.72 -7.65
C LEU A 14 12.21 -20.89 -6.50
N LEU A 15 13.07 -21.90 -6.58
CA LEU A 15 14.11 -22.13 -5.57
C LEU A 15 15.14 -21.00 -5.53
N ILE A 16 15.58 -20.51 -6.69
CA ILE A 16 16.46 -19.33 -6.79
C ILE A 16 15.76 -18.10 -6.17
N GLY A 17 14.48 -17.88 -6.50
CA GLY A 17 13.71 -16.78 -5.95
C GLY A 17 13.54 -16.88 -4.43
N LEU A 18 13.27 -18.07 -3.90
CA LEU A 18 13.17 -18.31 -2.46
C LEU A 18 14.53 -18.08 -1.77
N ALA A 19 15.61 -18.62 -2.34
CA ALA A 19 16.96 -18.45 -1.80
C ALA A 19 17.36 -16.97 -1.75
N PHE A 20 17.02 -16.20 -2.79
CA PHE A 20 17.27 -14.77 -2.83
C PHE A 20 16.51 -14.02 -1.72
N ARG A 21 15.22 -14.33 -1.51
CA ARG A 21 14.40 -13.75 -0.44
C ARG A 21 14.93 -14.05 0.96
N ILE A 22 15.29 -15.31 1.18
CA ILE A 22 15.88 -15.73 2.46
C ILE A 22 17.23 -15.04 2.68
N ALA A 23 18.06 -14.92 1.64
CA ALA A 23 19.34 -14.23 1.73
C ALA A 23 19.16 -12.75 2.09
N VAL A 24 18.21 -12.04 1.46
CA VAL A 24 17.88 -10.64 1.77
C VAL A 24 17.33 -10.52 3.20
N ALA A 25 16.42 -11.41 3.60
CA ALA A 25 15.85 -11.42 4.94
C ALA A 25 16.88 -11.70 6.04
N HIS A 26 17.97 -12.40 5.71
CA HIS A 26 19.06 -12.65 6.66
C HIS A 26 20.13 -11.55 6.65
N TRP A 27 20.36 -10.92 5.50
CA TRP A 27 21.36 -9.86 5.35
C TRP A 27 20.93 -8.53 5.99
N LEU A 28 19.64 -8.19 5.90
CA LEU A 28 19.13 -6.95 6.44
C LEU A 28 18.93 -7.01 7.96
N PRO A 29 19.20 -5.90 8.67
CA PRO A 29 19.01 -5.84 10.12
C PRO A 29 17.57 -6.20 10.53
N ASN A 30 17.42 -6.59 11.79
CA ASN A 30 16.11 -6.96 12.35
C ASN A 30 15.29 -5.74 12.80
N ASP A 31 15.67 -4.56 12.35
CA ASP A 31 14.96 -3.34 12.70
C ASP A 31 13.55 -3.38 12.17
N THR A 32 12.62 -2.98 13.01
CA THR A 32 11.21 -2.93 12.65
C THR A 32 10.87 -1.46 12.38
N PRO A 33 10.43 -1.11 11.16
CA PRO A 33 10.02 0.26 10.86
C PRO A 33 8.85 0.69 11.75
N ASP A 34 8.64 1.99 11.93
CA ASP A 34 7.63 2.54 12.83
C ASP A 34 6.23 1.99 12.55
N ASP A 35 5.82 1.96 11.29
CA ASP A 35 4.59 1.28 10.88
C ASP A 35 4.56 -0.19 11.34
N GLY A 36 5.69 -0.89 11.23
CA GLY A 36 5.83 -2.28 11.66
C GLY A 36 5.72 -2.47 13.17
N ARG A 37 6.23 -1.50 13.96
CA ARG A 37 6.05 -1.50 15.43
C ARG A 37 4.59 -1.35 15.78
N VAL A 38 3.87 -0.40 15.17
CA VAL A 38 2.43 -0.20 15.36
C VAL A 38 1.65 -1.48 15.02
N TYR A 39 1.91 -2.11 13.87
CA TYR A 39 1.25 -3.37 13.50
C TYR A 39 1.57 -4.51 14.46
N GLY A 40 2.84 -4.63 14.89
CA GLY A 40 3.29 -5.62 15.87
C GLY A 40 2.63 -5.43 17.23
N GLN A 41 2.52 -4.18 17.69
CA GLN A 41 1.85 -3.83 18.94
C GLN A 41 0.34 -4.16 18.88
N MET A 42 -0.34 -3.80 17.77
CA MET A 42 -1.74 -4.18 17.57
C MET A 42 -1.93 -5.71 17.58
N ALA A 43 -1.03 -6.45 16.93
CA ALA A 43 -1.07 -7.91 16.92
C ALA A 43 -0.90 -8.50 18.33
N ARG A 44 0.01 -7.96 19.14
CA ARG A 44 0.23 -8.34 20.52
C ARG A 44 -1.02 -8.06 21.37
N ASN A 45 -1.57 -6.84 21.28
CA ASN A 45 -2.76 -6.46 22.06
C ASN A 45 -3.98 -7.32 21.71
N VAL A 46 -4.14 -7.72 20.45
CA VAL A 46 -5.20 -8.66 20.05
C VAL A 46 -5.02 -10.03 20.71
N LEU A 47 -3.78 -10.53 20.81
CA LEU A 47 -3.50 -11.86 21.39
C LEU A 47 -3.58 -11.87 22.91
N GLU A 48 -3.00 -10.86 23.57
CA GLU A 48 -2.82 -10.83 25.02
C GLU A 48 -3.99 -10.14 25.74
N GLN A 49 -4.47 -9.03 25.17
CA GLN A 49 -5.47 -8.18 25.80
C GLN A 49 -6.86 -8.33 25.20
N HIS A 50 -6.98 -9.04 24.06
CA HIS A 50 -8.23 -9.19 23.29
C HIS A 50 -8.87 -7.86 22.86
N VAL A 51 -8.03 -6.80 22.73
CA VAL A 51 -8.40 -5.46 22.30
C VAL A 51 -7.62 -5.07 21.04
N TYR A 52 -8.31 -4.46 20.09
CA TYR A 52 -7.66 -3.89 18.91
C TYR A 52 -7.18 -2.46 19.26
N SER A 53 -5.99 -2.36 19.84
CA SER A 53 -5.34 -1.14 20.29
C SER A 53 -3.90 -1.10 19.80
N HIS A 54 -3.37 0.10 19.64
CA HIS A 54 -1.96 0.34 19.36
C HIS A 54 -1.18 0.80 20.60
N ASP A 55 -1.87 1.04 21.73
CA ASP A 55 -1.23 1.51 22.96
C ASP A 55 -0.23 0.47 23.49
N PRO A 56 0.99 0.89 23.86
CA PRO A 56 2.01 -0.02 24.40
C PRO A 56 1.68 -0.46 25.82
N GLU A 57 1.01 0.40 26.61
CA GLU A 57 0.67 0.25 28.02
C GLU A 57 -0.82 0.57 28.29
N PRO A 58 -1.37 0.12 29.44
CA PRO A 58 -2.73 0.48 29.84
C PRO A 58 -2.88 2.00 30.08
N PRO A 59 -4.07 2.57 29.76
CA PRO A 59 -5.26 1.89 29.26
C PRO A 59 -5.18 1.56 27.78
N PHE A 60 -5.58 0.31 27.41
CA PHE A 60 -5.61 -0.13 26.02
C PHE A 60 -6.87 0.37 25.33
N ASN A 61 -6.79 1.54 24.72
CA ASN A 61 -7.92 2.16 24.01
C ASN A 61 -8.13 1.50 22.65
N SER A 62 -9.41 1.26 22.31
CA SER A 62 -9.73 0.74 20.97
C SER A 62 -9.26 1.71 19.88
N SER A 63 -8.67 1.20 18.80
CA SER A 63 -8.18 1.99 17.69
C SER A 63 -8.86 1.65 16.36
N LEU A 64 -8.86 2.60 15.42
CA LEU A 64 -9.30 2.39 14.03
C LEU A 64 -8.28 2.94 13.00
N ILE A 65 -7.13 3.44 13.49
CA ILE A 65 -6.10 4.10 12.65
C ILE A 65 -5.45 3.18 11.61
N ARG A 66 -5.48 1.86 11.82
CA ARG A 66 -4.98 0.86 10.87
C ARG A 66 -6.06 -0.19 10.61
N LEU A 67 -6.07 -0.76 9.40
CA LEU A 67 -6.97 -1.86 9.04
C LEU A 67 -6.50 -3.19 9.64
N PRO A 68 -7.44 -4.12 9.95
CA PRO A 68 -7.13 -5.29 10.76
C PRO A 68 -6.37 -6.40 10.02
N GLY A 69 -6.28 -6.36 8.69
CA GLY A 69 -5.73 -7.47 7.91
C GLY A 69 -4.31 -7.83 8.28
N TYR A 70 -3.40 -6.86 8.28
CA TYR A 70 -2.00 -7.12 8.57
C TYR A 70 -1.74 -7.40 10.06
N PRO A 71 -2.32 -6.67 11.05
CA PRO A 71 -2.23 -7.06 12.46
C PRO A 71 -2.73 -8.49 12.74
N PHE A 72 -3.84 -8.93 12.13
CA PHE A 72 -4.30 -10.32 12.28
C PHE A 72 -3.39 -11.35 11.59
N PHE A 73 -2.75 -11.00 10.48
CA PHE A 73 -1.72 -11.83 9.88
C PHE A 73 -0.54 -12.00 10.84
N LEU A 74 -0.02 -10.93 11.43
CA LEU A 74 1.04 -10.99 12.44
C LEU A 74 0.60 -11.79 13.67
N ALA A 75 -0.58 -11.52 14.21
CA ALA A 75 -1.15 -12.24 15.35
C ALA A 75 -1.21 -13.76 15.08
N SER A 76 -1.62 -14.17 13.87
CA SER A 76 -1.65 -15.58 13.51
C SER A 76 -0.26 -16.25 13.50
N ILE A 77 0.79 -15.53 13.10
CA ILE A 77 2.17 -16.04 13.14
C ILE A 77 2.68 -16.06 14.58
N TYR A 78 2.47 -14.98 15.34
CA TYR A 78 2.90 -14.88 16.73
C TYR A 78 2.24 -15.92 17.63
N SER A 79 0.99 -16.29 17.38
CA SER A 79 0.29 -17.35 18.13
C SER A 79 0.90 -18.73 17.94
N VAL A 80 1.59 -18.99 16.81
CA VAL A 80 2.20 -20.30 16.48
C VAL A 80 3.69 -20.34 16.82
N PHE A 81 4.42 -19.27 16.51
CA PHE A 81 5.88 -19.24 16.58
C PHE A 81 6.43 -18.44 17.78
N GLY A 82 5.55 -17.90 18.63
CA GLY A 82 5.92 -17.08 19.79
C GLY A 82 5.76 -15.58 19.52
N HIS A 83 5.55 -14.86 20.61
CA HIS A 83 5.27 -13.43 20.59
C HIS A 83 6.43 -12.64 19.96
N GLN A 84 6.07 -11.71 19.07
CA GLN A 84 7.00 -10.83 18.36
C GLN A 84 8.13 -11.56 17.60
N ASN A 85 7.90 -12.80 17.17
CA ASN A 85 8.86 -13.55 16.37
C ASN A 85 8.90 -13.01 14.92
N ASN A 86 9.57 -11.86 14.75
CA ASN A 86 9.74 -11.19 13.47
C ASN A 86 10.55 -12.06 12.48
N GLY A 87 11.44 -12.92 12.97
CA GLY A 87 12.15 -13.90 12.13
C GLY A 87 11.18 -14.87 11.44
N ALA A 88 10.19 -15.39 12.18
CA ALA A 88 9.15 -16.24 11.59
C ALA A 88 8.28 -15.47 10.57
N VAL A 89 7.94 -14.20 10.86
CA VAL A 89 7.21 -13.35 9.91
C VAL A 89 7.98 -13.22 8.60
N ARG A 90 9.28 -12.89 8.64
CA ARG A 90 10.14 -12.77 7.46
C ARG A 90 10.18 -14.03 6.61
N ILE A 91 10.28 -15.21 7.25
CA ILE A 91 10.25 -16.50 6.53
C ILE A 91 8.90 -16.74 5.86
N VAL A 92 7.79 -16.47 6.58
CA VAL A 92 6.44 -16.63 6.00
C VAL A 92 6.24 -15.65 4.85
N GLN A 93 6.68 -14.40 4.98
CA GLN A 93 6.64 -13.41 3.91
C GLN A 93 7.48 -13.85 2.68
N ALA A 94 8.67 -14.41 2.89
CA ALA A 94 9.50 -14.96 1.82
C ALA A 94 8.80 -16.09 1.05
N LEU A 95 8.08 -16.98 1.75
CA LEU A 95 7.27 -18.02 1.13
C LEU A 95 6.09 -17.46 0.34
N ILE A 96 5.37 -16.48 0.90
CA ILE A 96 4.23 -15.81 0.23
C ILE A 96 4.70 -15.08 -1.03
N ASP A 97 5.81 -14.34 -0.97
CA ASP A 97 6.30 -13.61 -2.14
C ASP A 97 6.88 -14.56 -3.21
N THR A 98 7.44 -15.70 -2.80
CA THR A 98 7.80 -16.79 -3.75
C THR A 98 6.55 -17.38 -4.40
N ALA A 99 5.45 -17.54 -3.68
CA ALA A 99 4.16 -17.94 -4.26
C ALA A 99 3.61 -16.87 -5.22
N SER A 100 3.83 -15.57 -4.93
CA SER A 100 3.52 -14.48 -5.86
C SER A 100 4.25 -14.63 -7.18
N CYS A 101 5.53 -15.01 -7.18
CA CYS A 101 6.28 -15.28 -8.40
C CYS A 101 5.65 -16.42 -9.24
N ALA A 102 5.15 -17.49 -8.58
CA ALA A 102 4.43 -18.55 -9.27
C ALA A 102 3.12 -18.06 -9.88
N LEU A 103 2.34 -17.25 -9.16
CA LEU A 103 1.11 -16.65 -9.68
C LEU A 103 1.38 -15.69 -10.85
N ILE A 104 2.47 -14.90 -10.81
CA ILE A 104 2.93 -14.03 -11.90
C ILE A 104 3.18 -14.86 -13.16
N ALA A 105 3.86 -16.00 -13.03
CA ALA A 105 4.10 -16.92 -14.15
C ALA A 105 2.79 -17.48 -14.73
N VAL A 106 1.85 -17.89 -13.87
CA VAL A 106 0.52 -18.36 -14.28
C VAL A 106 -0.26 -17.25 -14.97
N LEU A 107 -0.25 -16.04 -14.44
CA LEU A 107 -0.92 -14.89 -15.04
C LEU A 107 -0.34 -14.59 -16.43
N ALA A 108 0.99 -14.57 -16.57
CA ALA A 108 1.68 -14.36 -17.83
C ALA A 108 1.35 -15.47 -18.85
N PHE A 109 1.24 -16.72 -18.40
CA PHE A 109 0.79 -17.84 -19.24
C PHE A 109 -0.60 -17.58 -19.83
N TYR A 110 -1.55 -17.11 -19.01
CA TYR A 110 -2.92 -16.85 -19.48
C TYR A 110 -3.03 -15.56 -20.32
N TRP A 111 -2.19 -14.57 -20.10
CA TRP A 111 -2.22 -13.30 -20.85
C TRP A 111 -1.49 -13.41 -22.20
N GLN A 112 -0.64 -14.42 -22.39
CA GLN A 112 0.03 -14.64 -23.69
C GLN A 112 -0.98 -15.06 -24.77
N PRO A 113 -1.14 -14.25 -25.86
CA PRO A 113 -2.14 -14.54 -26.91
C PRO A 113 -1.78 -15.73 -27.80
N GLU A 114 -0.49 -16.14 -27.84
CA GLU A 114 0.01 -17.21 -28.70
C GLU A 114 0.27 -18.48 -27.88
N GLU A 115 -0.49 -19.59 -28.15
CA GLU A 115 -0.40 -20.86 -27.41
C GLU A 115 1.03 -21.42 -27.33
N LYS A 116 1.76 -21.41 -28.45
CA LYS A 116 3.11 -21.96 -28.55
C LYS A 116 4.14 -21.24 -27.68
N LYS A 117 3.84 -20.00 -27.25
CA LYS A 117 4.74 -19.14 -26.45
C LYS A 117 4.43 -19.12 -24.96
N LYS A 118 3.27 -19.62 -24.55
CA LYS A 118 2.79 -19.54 -23.16
C LYS A 118 3.80 -20.04 -22.13
N ARG A 119 4.45 -21.17 -22.38
CA ARG A 119 5.43 -21.75 -21.44
C ARG A 119 6.70 -20.90 -21.29
N VAL A 120 7.23 -20.41 -22.40
CA VAL A 120 8.43 -19.55 -22.39
C VAL A 120 8.09 -18.21 -21.72
N THR A 121 6.92 -17.65 -22.02
CA THR A 121 6.40 -16.44 -21.38
C THR A 121 6.29 -16.60 -19.86
N ALA A 122 5.72 -17.73 -19.40
CA ALA A 122 5.57 -18.02 -17.98
C ALA A 122 6.94 -18.13 -17.27
N LEU A 123 7.90 -18.84 -17.87
CA LEU A 123 9.26 -18.93 -17.31
C LEU A 123 9.99 -17.57 -17.30
N ALA A 124 9.84 -16.78 -18.35
CA ALA A 124 10.46 -15.45 -18.41
C ALA A 124 9.86 -14.49 -17.36
N ALA A 125 8.54 -14.51 -17.19
CA ALA A 125 7.88 -13.73 -16.14
C ALA A 125 8.28 -14.21 -14.72
N LEU A 126 8.37 -15.54 -14.52
CA LEU A 126 8.87 -16.13 -13.28
C LEU A 126 10.32 -15.68 -12.99
N ALA A 127 11.21 -15.74 -13.99
CA ALA A 127 12.60 -15.34 -13.82
C ALA A 127 12.71 -13.86 -13.43
N LEU A 128 11.97 -12.98 -14.11
CA LEU A 128 11.93 -11.56 -13.76
C LEU A 128 11.43 -11.35 -12.31
N ALA A 129 10.32 -12.00 -11.93
CA ALA A 129 9.78 -11.87 -10.58
C ALA A 129 10.71 -12.47 -9.51
N ALA A 130 11.36 -13.61 -9.79
CA ALA A 130 12.23 -14.31 -8.85
C ALA A 130 13.46 -13.50 -8.44
N VAL A 131 13.99 -12.67 -9.35
CA VAL A 131 15.18 -11.85 -9.11
C VAL A 131 14.89 -10.36 -8.94
N CYS A 132 13.62 -9.96 -8.79
CA CYS A 132 13.22 -8.57 -8.60
C CYS A 132 13.62 -8.09 -7.20
N PRO A 133 14.59 -7.17 -7.05
CA PRO A 133 14.99 -6.70 -5.74
C PRO A 133 13.92 -5.81 -5.10
N PHE A 134 13.19 -5.04 -5.90
CA PHE A 134 12.20 -4.05 -5.45
C PHE A 134 11.02 -4.67 -4.68
N THR A 135 10.62 -5.90 -4.99
CA THR A 135 9.62 -6.63 -4.19
C THR A 135 10.26 -7.47 -3.09
N THR A 136 11.49 -7.96 -3.31
CA THR A 136 12.15 -8.87 -2.39
C THR A 136 12.53 -8.22 -1.07
N ILE A 137 12.92 -6.92 -1.07
CA ILE A 137 13.28 -6.17 0.14
C ILE A 137 12.19 -6.24 1.21
N TYR A 138 10.92 -6.19 0.80
CA TYR A 138 9.78 -6.22 1.71
C TYR A 138 9.55 -7.58 2.37
N THR A 139 10.23 -8.64 1.95
CA THR A 139 10.21 -9.91 2.68
C THR A 139 10.98 -9.84 4.00
N ALA A 140 11.91 -8.90 4.09
CA ALA A 140 12.72 -8.64 5.28
C ALA A 140 12.10 -7.58 6.21
N THR A 141 11.10 -6.85 5.77
CA THR A 141 10.44 -5.79 6.54
C THR A 141 9.07 -6.24 7.06
N ILE A 142 8.66 -5.72 8.22
CA ILE A 142 7.34 -6.04 8.80
C ILE A 142 6.32 -5.03 8.27
N LEU A 143 5.97 -5.18 6.98
CA LEU A 143 5.07 -4.28 6.25
C LEU A 143 4.09 -5.04 5.35
N THR A 144 3.09 -4.35 4.84
CA THR A 144 1.94 -4.90 4.12
C THR A 144 2.23 -5.31 2.67
N GLU A 145 3.35 -4.87 2.08
CA GLU A 145 3.66 -4.91 0.65
C GLU A 145 3.68 -6.32 0.09
N VAL A 146 4.26 -7.29 0.83
CA VAL A 146 4.31 -8.71 0.40
C VAL A 146 2.90 -9.28 0.22
N LEU A 147 2.03 -9.08 1.20
CA LEU A 147 0.66 -9.58 1.14
C LEU A 147 -0.16 -8.85 0.09
N THR A 148 0.04 -7.55 -0.03
CA THR A 148 -0.65 -6.73 -1.05
C THR A 148 -0.25 -7.18 -2.46
N ASN A 149 1.04 -7.44 -2.72
CA ASN A 149 1.52 -7.98 -3.99
C ASN A 149 0.90 -9.35 -4.30
N PHE A 150 0.90 -10.26 -3.33
CA PHE A 150 0.29 -11.57 -3.49
C PHE A 150 -1.21 -11.48 -3.83
N LEU A 151 -1.95 -10.67 -3.06
CA LEU A 151 -3.38 -10.48 -3.25
C LEU A 151 -3.69 -9.76 -4.56
N LEU A 152 -2.87 -8.79 -4.98
CA LEU A 152 -2.99 -8.16 -6.30
C LEU A 152 -2.90 -9.19 -7.43
N VAL A 153 -1.85 -10.01 -7.44
CA VAL A 153 -1.65 -10.98 -8.52
C VAL A 153 -2.75 -12.04 -8.50
N ALA A 154 -3.19 -12.48 -7.32
CA ALA A 154 -4.32 -13.39 -7.15
C ALA A 154 -5.63 -12.75 -7.65
N LEU A 155 -5.87 -11.46 -7.39
CA LEU A 155 -7.00 -10.69 -7.89
C LEU A 155 -6.98 -10.60 -9.43
N LEU A 156 -5.84 -10.25 -10.02
CA LEU A 156 -5.71 -10.19 -11.49
C LEU A 156 -5.92 -11.56 -12.14
N LEU A 157 -5.46 -12.63 -11.49
CA LEU A 157 -5.66 -13.99 -11.98
C LEU A 157 -7.14 -14.41 -11.88
N SER A 158 -7.80 -14.15 -10.75
CA SER A 158 -9.23 -14.43 -10.58
C SER A 158 -10.09 -13.63 -11.57
N ALA A 159 -9.77 -12.35 -11.76
CA ALA A 159 -10.41 -11.49 -12.77
C ALA A 159 -10.19 -12.03 -14.20
N THR A 160 -9.00 -12.58 -14.50
CA THR A 160 -8.71 -13.22 -15.80
C THR A 160 -9.63 -14.40 -16.04
N PHE A 161 -9.83 -15.29 -15.05
CA PHE A 161 -10.74 -16.41 -15.15
C PHE A 161 -12.21 -15.97 -15.21
N ALA A 162 -12.57 -14.93 -14.45
CA ALA A 162 -13.90 -14.37 -14.44
C ALA A 162 -14.27 -13.78 -15.81
N LEU A 163 -13.41 -12.94 -16.39
CA LEU A 163 -13.62 -12.31 -17.70
C LEU A 163 -13.74 -13.35 -18.83
N ARG A 164 -12.87 -14.36 -18.85
CA ARG A 164 -12.95 -15.47 -19.81
C ARG A 164 -14.25 -16.25 -19.68
N SER A 165 -14.63 -16.61 -18.45
CA SER A 165 -15.86 -17.36 -18.21
C SER A 165 -17.11 -16.53 -18.55
N THR A 166 -17.06 -15.19 -18.42
CA THR A 166 -18.13 -14.27 -18.79
C THR A 166 -18.29 -14.19 -20.31
N ALA A 167 -17.18 -14.20 -21.07
CA ALA A 167 -17.22 -14.22 -22.53
C ALA A 167 -17.87 -15.49 -23.07
N ASP A 168 -17.62 -16.66 -22.43
CA ASP A 168 -18.13 -17.97 -22.84
C ASP A 168 -19.49 -18.32 -22.20
N ALA A 169 -20.17 -17.37 -21.52
CA ALA A 169 -21.33 -17.63 -20.66
C ALA A 169 -22.65 -17.88 -21.42
N ASP A 170 -22.65 -18.59 -22.56
CA ASP A 170 -23.87 -18.91 -23.28
C ASP A 170 -24.69 -20.05 -22.62
N SER A 171 -24.05 -20.87 -21.78
CA SER A 171 -24.72 -21.91 -21.00
C SER A 171 -24.89 -21.49 -19.53
N LYS A 172 -25.92 -22.06 -18.84
CA LYS A 172 -26.14 -21.86 -17.40
C LYS A 172 -24.92 -22.29 -16.54
N ARG A 173 -24.17 -23.32 -17.00
CA ARG A 173 -22.97 -23.82 -16.32
C ARG A 173 -21.85 -22.78 -16.36
N ASN A 174 -21.62 -22.16 -17.52
CA ASN A 174 -20.57 -21.15 -17.68
C ASN A 174 -20.91 -19.86 -16.93
N LEU A 175 -22.19 -19.48 -16.84
CA LEU A 175 -22.60 -18.36 -16.01
C LEU A 175 -22.32 -18.60 -14.51
N LYS A 176 -22.63 -19.80 -13.99
CA LYS A 176 -22.28 -20.15 -12.59
C LYS A 176 -20.77 -20.08 -12.34
N ARG A 177 -19.97 -20.55 -13.29
CA ARG A 177 -18.49 -20.48 -13.22
C ARG A 177 -18.00 -19.03 -13.25
N ALA A 178 -18.59 -18.18 -14.10
CA ALA A 178 -18.27 -16.76 -14.15
C ALA A 178 -18.58 -16.07 -12.82
N LEU A 179 -19.79 -16.26 -12.27
CA LEU A 179 -20.19 -15.69 -10.99
C LEU A 179 -19.30 -16.17 -9.85
N PHE A 180 -18.92 -17.44 -9.83
CA PHE A 180 -17.96 -17.97 -8.84
C PHE A 180 -16.64 -17.19 -8.87
N TRP A 181 -16.03 -17.00 -10.05
CA TRP A 181 -14.77 -16.26 -10.14
C TRP A 181 -14.92 -14.77 -9.81
N TRP A 182 -16.09 -14.16 -10.09
CA TRP A 182 -16.39 -12.79 -9.64
C TRP A 182 -16.53 -12.69 -8.13
N CYS A 183 -17.16 -13.67 -7.48
CA CYS A 183 -17.19 -13.75 -6.01
C CYS A 183 -15.77 -13.90 -5.44
N VAL A 184 -14.93 -14.75 -6.05
CA VAL A 184 -13.52 -14.91 -5.65
C VAL A 184 -12.75 -13.59 -5.82
N ALA A 185 -12.96 -12.86 -6.91
CA ALA A 185 -12.35 -11.55 -7.10
C ALA A 185 -12.81 -10.54 -6.03
N GLY A 186 -14.10 -10.52 -5.69
CA GLY A 186 -14.63 -9.70 -4.59
C GLY A 186 -14.04 -10.04 -3.23
N LEU A 187 -13.88 -11.34 -2.94
CA LEU A 187 -13.26 -11.84 -1.71
C LEU A 187 -11.79 -11.40 -1.60
N ILE A 188 -10.99 -11.68 -2.65
CA ILE A 188 -9.57 -11.31 -2.67
C ILE A 188 -9.40 -9.79 -2.59
N GLY A 189 -10.22 -9.04 -3.36
CA GLY A 189 -10.19 -7.57 -3.32
C GLY A 189 -10.57 -7.01 -1.94
N GLY A 190 -11.55 -7.62 -1.26
CA GLY A 190 -11.94 -7.23 0.10
C GLY A 190 -10.82 -7.52 1.12
N ILE A 191 -10.19 -8.69 1.04
CA ILE A 191 -9.04 -9.04 1.89
C ILE A 191 -7.86 -8.09 1.60
N ALA A 192 -7.60 -7.78 0.33
CA ALA A 192 -6.54 -6.84 -0.04
C ALA A 192 -6.78 -5.44 0.55
N VAL A 193 -8.03 -4.96 0.51
CA VAL A 193 -8.41 -3.68 1.14
C VAL A 193 -8.25 -3.74 2.66
N MET A 194 -8.53 -4.87 3.31
CA MET A 194 -8.26 -5.03 4.74
C MET A 194 -6.77 -4.99 5.10
N MET A 195 -5.87 -5.26 4.15
CA MET A 195 -4.41 -5.04 4.32
C MET A 195 -4.03 -3.57 4.11
N ARG A 196 -4.53 -2.97 2.99
CA ARG A 196 -4.24 -1.58 2.59
C ARG A 196 -5.45 -0.96 1.89
N PRO A 197 -5.94 0.22 2.31
CA PRO A 197 -7.14 0.85 1.72
C PRO A 197 -7.03 1.07 0.21
N ASP A 198 -5.84 1.46 -0.27
CA ASP A 198 -5.54 1.77 -1.67
C ASP A 198 -5.59 0.55 -2.60
N ALA A 199 -5.53 -0.68 -2.06
CA ALA A 199 -5.76 -1.90 -2.83
C ALA A 199 -7.17 -1.95 -3.46
N GLY A 200 -8.13 -1.15 -2.97
CA GLY A 200 -9.43 -0.95 -3.59
C GLY A 200 -9.35 -0.43 -5.03
N LEU A 201 -8.29 0.29 -5.40
CA LEU A 201 -8.07 0.75 -6.77
C LEU A 201 -7.80 -0.40 -7.75
N PHE A 202 -7.17 -1.48 -7.29
CA PHE A 202 -7.00 -2.68 -8.12
C PHE A 202 -8.34 -3.36 -8.39
N LEU A 203 -9.22 -3.43 -7.38
CA LEU A 203 -10.58 -3.94 -7.56
C LEU A 203 -11.40 -3.01 -8.48
N ALA A 204 -11.24 -1.70 -8.37
CA ALA A 204 -11.84 -0.72 -9.27
C ALA A 204 -11.36 -0.91 -10.72
N ALA A 205 -10.06 -1.16 -10.94
CA ALA A 205 -9.50 -1.47 -12.25
C ALA A 205 -10.13 -2.75 -12.85
N VAL A 206 -10.35 -3.77 -12.04
CA VAL A 206 -11.05 -5.00 -12.43
C VAL A 206 -12.50 -4.70 -12.81
N GLY A 207 -13.23 -3.93 -12.00
CA GLY A 207 -14.61 -3.51 -12.27
C GLY A 207 -14.75 -2.68 -13.54
N LEU A 208 -13.86 -1.71 -13.74
CA LEU A 208 -13.83 -0.90 -14.98
C LEU A 208 -13.50 -1.77 -16.21
N THR A 209 -12.59 -2.72 -16.08
CA THR A 209 -12.28 -3.66 -17.16
C THR A 209 -13.49 -4.54 -17.50
N LEU A 210 -14.26 -4.99 -16.50
CA LEU A 210 -15.51 -5.72 -16.72
C LEU A 210 -16.52 -4.86 -17.50
N VAL A 211 -16.72 -3.62 -17.09
CA VAL A 211 -17.70 -2.71 -17.74
C VAL A 211 -17.25 -2.36 -19.16
N ILE A 212 -16.03 -1.85 -19.33
CA ILE A 212 -15.51 -1.43 -20.63
C ILE A 212 -15.37 -2.64 -21.56
N GLY A 213 -14.72 -3.72 -21.12
CA GLY A 213 -14.50 -4.92 -21.92
C GLY A 213 -15.78 -5.69 -22.22
N GLY A 214 -16.72 -5.73 -21.27
CA GLY A 214 -18.02 -6.38 -21.43
C GLY A 214 -18.97 -5.63 -22.37
N LEU A 215 -18.94 -4.29 -22.37
CA LEU A 215 -19.79 -3.47 -23.24
C LEU A 215 -19.17 -3.18 -24.61
N TRP A 216 -17.86 -3.38 -24.78
CA TRP A 216 -17.16 -3.15 -26.05
C TRP A 216 -17.79 -3.81 -27.26
N PRO A 217 -18.28 -5.06 -27.23
CA PRO A 217 -18.95 -5.70 -28.35
C PRO A 217 -20.21 -4.97 -28.80
N LEU A 218 -20.93 -4.31 -27.88
CA LEU A 218 -22.13 -3.52 -28.22
C LEU A 218 -21.76 -2.26 -29.00
N VAL A 219 -20.74 -1.53 -28.52
CA VAL A 219 -20.26 -0.29 -29.15
C VAL A 219 -19.65 -0.57 -30.52
N SER A 220 -18.84 -1.64 -30.64
CA SER A 220 -18.22 -2.02 -31.91
C SER A 220 -19.22 -2.60 -32.93
N GLY A 221 -20.28 -3.26 -32.45
CA GLY A 221 -21.40 -3.73 -33.29
C GLY A 221 -22.18 -2.56 -33.90
N LEU A 222 -22.58 -1.59 -33.07
CA LEU A 222 -23.29 -0.39 -33.55
C LEU A 222 -22.50 0.41 -34.60
N ARG A 223 -21.16 0.46 -34.47
CA ARG A 223 -20.30 1.17 -35.44
C ARG A 223 -20.16 0.47 -36.80
N LYS A 224 -20.32 -0.85 -36.87
CA LYS A 224 -20.31 -1.60 -38.13
C LYS A 224 -21.63 -1.52 -38.85
N GLU A 225 -22.76 -1.39 -38.14
CA GLU A 225 -24.10 -1.35 -38.70
C GLU A 225 -24.49 0.03 -39.27
N SER A 226 -23.85 1.12 -38.82
CA SER A 226 -24.02 2.45 -39.44
C SER A 226 -23.52 2.50 -40.89
N ALA A 227 -22.89 1.43 -41.38
CA ALA A 227 -22.36 1.32 -42.75
C ALA A 227 -23.18 0.42 -43.68
N GLU A 228 -24.15 -0.37 -43.18
CA GLU A 228 -24.93 -1.30 -43.98
C GLU A 228 -26.39 -1.39 -43.47
N ASP A 229 -27.34 -0.98 -44.33
CA ASP A 229 -28.80 -1.12 -44.36
C ASP A 229 -29.60 -1.41 -43.06
N GLU A 230 -30.40 -0.41 -42.63
CA GLU A 230 -30.92 -0.20 -41.26
C GLU A 230 -32.13 -1.03 -40.80
N ARG A 231 -32.88 -1.71 -41.65
CA ARG A 231 -34.25 -2.14 -41.28
C ARG A 231 -34.43 -3.59 -40.83
N SER A 232 -33.55 -4.52 -41.16
CA SER A 232 -33.77 -5.94 -40.89
C SER A 232 -33.05 -6.44 -39.61
N LYS A 233 -31.96 -5.78 -39.17
CA LYS A 233 -31.04 -6.28 -38.15
C LYS A 233 -31.29 -5.77 -36.70
N THR A 234 -32.06 -4.70 -36.54
CA THR A 234 -32.35 -4.10 -35.21
C THR A 234 -33.16 -4.99 -34.27
N LYS A 235 -33.95 -5.94 -34.81
CA LYS A 235 -34.74 -6.88 -33.99
C LYS A 235 -33.88 -7.92 -33.24
N ASP A 236 -32.76 -8.35 -33.82
CA ASP A 236 -31.88 -9.36 -33.23
C ASP A 236 -30.85 -8.79 -32.22
N LEU A 237 -30.57 -7.49 -32.28
CA LEU A 237 -29.58 -6.84 -31.40
C LEU A 237 -30.08 -6.60 -29.97
N ARG A 238 -31.36 -6.26 -29.80
CA ARG A 238 -31.95 -5.97 -28.49
C ARG A 238 -31.82 -7.11 -27.49
N PRO A 239 -32.13 -8.39 -27.83
CA PRO A 239 -31.98 -9.50 -26.90
C PRO A 239 -30.52 -9.83 -26.59
N LYS A 240 -29.59 -9.66 -27.56
CA LYS A 240 -28.15 -9.84 -27.33
C LYS A 240 -27.58 -8.75 -26.39
N ALA A 241 -27.94 -7.48 -26.64
CA ALA A 241 -27.53 -6.36 -25.79
C ALA A 241 -28.05 -6.53 -24.36
N LYS A 242 -29.34 -6.85 -24.18
CA LYS A 242 -29.91 -7.11 -22.83
C LYS A 242 -29.16 -8.22 -22.12
N ARG A 243 -28.82 -9.31 -22.79
CA ARG A 243 -28.06 -10.43 -22.19
C ARG A 243 -26.67 -10.02 -21.76
N ILE A 244 -25.93 -9.26 -22.57
CA ILE A 244 -24.59 -8.76 -22.23
C ILE A 244 -24.67 -7.83 -21.01
N ILE A 245 -25.57 -6.85 -21.00
CA ILE A 245 -25.78 -5.90 -19.93
C ILE A 245 -26.13 -6.64 -18.63
N THR A 246 -27.08 -7.59 -18.68
CA THR A 246 -27.47 -8.38 -17.49
C THR A 246 -26.29 -9.17 -16.94
N ARG A 247 -25.41 -9.74 -17.79
CA ARG A 247 -24.21 -10.45 -17.35
C ARG A 247 -23.21 -9.52 -16.66
N VAL A 248 -22.94 -8.36 -17.24
CA VAL A 248 -22.04 -7.35 -16.65
C VAL A 248 -22.56 -6.91 -15.28
N ILE A 249 -23.86 -6.58 -15.19
CA ILE A 249 -24.49 -6.18 -13.92
C ILE A 249 -24.42 -7.31 -12.89
N ALA A 250 -24.81 -8.55 -13.26
CA ALA A 250 -24.77 -9.68 -12.34
C ALA A 250 -23.34 -10.00 -11.85
N SER A 251 -22.35 -9.90 -12.74
CA SER A 251 -20.93 -10.08 -12.40
C SER A 251 -20.42 -8.99 -11.45
N GLY A 252 -20.70 -7.74 -11.76
CA GLY A 252 -20.34 -6.61 -10.91
C GLY A 252 -21.03 -6.68 -9.55
N ALA A 253 -22.33 -7.01 -9.52
CA ALA A 253 -23.09 -7.17 -8.29
C ALA A 253 -22.53 -8.31 -7.40
N ALA A 254 -22.19 -9.47 -8.00
CA ALA A 254 -21.61 -10.58 -7.27
C ALA A 254 -20.24 -10.21 -6.64
N MET A 255 -19.37 -9.55 -7.40
CA MET A 255 -18.08 -9.06 -6.93
C MET A 255 -18.26 -8.03 -5.80
N SER A 256 -19.11 -7.02 -6.01
CA SER A 256 -19.33 -5.94 -5.03
C SER A 256 -20.00 -6.45 -3.76
N LEU A 257 -20.95 -7.37 -3.86
CA LEU A 257 -21.61 -7.95 -2.68
C LEU A 257 -20.60 -8.66 -1.77
N VAL A 258 -19.75 -9.53 -2.34
CA VAL A 258 -18.75 -10.26 -1.55
C VAL A 258 -17.71 -9.29 -0.98
N PHE A 259 -17.28 -8.30 -1.75
CA PHE A 259 -16.40 -7.23 -1.27
C PHE A 259 -16.98 -6.52 -0.03
N ILE A 260 -18.24 -6.08 -0.10
CA ILE A 260 -18.93 -5.41 1.02
C ILE A 260 -19.04 -6.35 2.23
N LEU A 261 -19.34 -7.65 2.02
CA LEU A 261 -19.40 -8.63 3.10
C LEU A 261 -18.07 -8.81 3.83
N VAL A 262 -16.93 -8.68 3.14
CA VAL A 262 -15.60 -8.72 3.78
C VAL A 262 -15.35 -7.48 4.64
N LEU A 263 -15.78 -6.31 4.21
CA LEU A 263 -15.61 -5.06 4.96
C LEU A 263 -16.63 -4.91 6.11
N ALA A 264 -17.77 -5.57 6.01
CA ALA A 264 -18.87 -5.38 6.94
C ALA A 264 -18.52 -5.63 8.41
N PRO A 265 -17.77 -6.69 8.80
CA PRO A 265 -17.42 -6.91 10.22
C PRO A 265 -16.64 -5.74 10.82
N TRP A 266 -15.65 -5.21 10.07
CA TRP A 266 -14.86 -4.05 10.50
C TRP A 266 -15.70 -2.78 10.60
N THR A 267 -16.53 -2.52 9.59
CA THR A 267 -17.45 -1.37 9.59
C THR A 267 -18.43 -1.42 10.76
N ILE A 268 -19.01 -2.61 11.04
CA ILE A 268 -19.93 -2.82 12.16
C ILE A 268 -19.22 -2.63 13.50
N ARG A 269 -17.99 -3.13 13.63
CA ARG A 269 -17.16 -2.91 14.82
C ARG A 269 -16.94 -1.41 15.05
N ASN A 270 -16.50 -0.67 14.03
CA ASN A 270 -16.24 0.76 14.16
C ASN A 270 -17.52 1.55 14.50
N TRP A 271 -18.64 1.18 13.89
CA TRP A 271 -19.94 1.76 14.25
C TRP A 271 -20.32 1.52 15.72
N ARG A 272 -20.07 0.31 16.24
CA ARG A 272 -20.41 -0.05 17.63
C ARG A 272 -19.50 0.60 18.66
N VAL A 273 -18.20 0.74 18.34
CA VAL A 273 -17.19 1.23 19.30
C VAL A 273 -17.07 2.75 19.26
N PHE A 274 -17.05 3.33 18.06
CA PHE A 274 -16.80 4.76 17.88
C PHE A 274 -18.01 5.56 17.42
N HIS A 275 -19.15 4.89 17.14
CA HIS A 275 -20.37 5.49 16.59
C HIS A 275 -20.17 6.21 15.25
N VAL A 276 -19.13 5.83 14.47
CA VAL A 276 -18.80 6.37 13.15
C VAL A 276 -18.92 5.31 12.07
N PHE A 277 -19.41 5.70 10.89
CA PHE A 277 -19.39 4.84 9.71
C PHE A 277 -18.02 4.93 9.02
N GLN A 278 -17.08 4.08 9.45
CA GLN A 278 -15.69 4.08 8.98
C GLN A 278 -15.32 2.69 8.45
N PRO A 279 -15.56 2.40 7.14
CA PRO A 279 -15.23 1.10 6.54
C PRO A 279 -13.75 0.92 6.23
N LEU A 280 -12.98 2.00 6.12
CA LEU A 280 -11.55 2.03 5.85
C LEU A 280 -10.81 2.73 6.99
N ALA A 281 -9.49 2.65 6.99
CA ALA A 281 -8.69 3.48 7.89
C ALA A 281 -8.82 4.97 7.51
N PRO A 282 -8.74 5.89 8.47
CA PRO A 282 -8.67 7.32 8.19
C PRO A 282 -7.39 7.67 7.44
N GLN A 283 -7.41 8.80 6.71
CA GLN A 283 -6.33 9.15 5.78
C GLN A 283 -5.01 9.48 6.49
N HIS A 284 -5.10 10.16 7.63
CA HIS A 284 -3.94 10.63 8.40
C HIS A 284 -3.77 9.88 9.72
N ALA A 285 -4.34 8.68 9.81
CA ALA A 285 -4.32 7.84 11.01
C ALA A 285 -4.96 8.49 12.26
N GLU A 286 -5.85 9.47 12.05
CA GLU A 286 -6.55 10.20 13.11
C GLU A 286 -7.65 9.37 13.78
N MET A 287 -7.85 9.58 15.08
CA MET A 287 -9.03 9.10 15.79
C MET A 287 -10.22 10.08 15.61
N PRO A 288 -11.48 9.62 15.80
CA PRO A 288 -12.64 10.50 15.68
C PRO A 288 -12.58 11.65 16.68
N GLY A 289 -12.48 12.88 16.17
CA GLY A 289 -12.42 14.11 16.96
C GLY A 289 -11.00 14.68 17.13
N GLU A 290 -9.98 13.96 16.72
CA GLU A 290 -8.61 14.50 16.70
C GLU A 290 -8.45 15.59 15.64
N PHE A 291 -7.65 16.59 15.97
CA PHE A 291 -7.29 17.66 15.05
C PHE A 291 -6.34 17.13 13.97
N VAL A 292 -6.57 17.51 12.73
CA VAL A 292 -5.68 17.21 11.59
C VAL A 292 -5.29 18.52 10.93
N PRO A 293 -4.01 18.86 10.80
CA PRO A 293 -3.52 20.10 10.26
C PRO A 293 -3.64 20.15 8.72
N ARG A 294 -4.86 20.17 8.23
CA ARG A 294 -5.20 20.09 6.79
C ARG A 294 -4.69 21.29 5.99
N GLY A 295 -4.53 22.45 6.62
CA GLY A 295 -3.99 23.65 6.02
C GLY A 295 -2.51 23.49 5.73
N TYR A 296 -1.75 23.05 6.72
CA TYR A 296 -0.33 22.73 6.57
C TYR A 296 -0.10 21.64 5.53
N LEU A 297 -0.83 20.55 5.62
CA LEU A 297 -0.75 19.44 4.64
C LEU A 297 -1.08 19.91 3.21
N LEU A 298 -2.07 20.79 3.03
CA LEU A 298 -2.38 21.36 1.73
C LEU A 298 -1.28 22.30 1.22
N TRP A 299 -0.67 23.08 2.12
CA TRP A 299 0.44 23.95 1.77
C TRP A 299 1.65 23.11 1.33
N VAL A 300 2.05 22.11 2.11
CA VAL A 300 3.13 21.17 1.74
C VAL A 300 2.82 20.52 0.39
N ARG A 301 1.61 20.02 0.18
CA ARG A 301 1.18 19.43 -1.11
C ARG A 301 1.26 20.40 -2.29
N SER A 302 1.31 21.72 -2.06
CA SER A 302 1.40 22.71 -3.12
C SER A 302 2.82 22.90 -3.70
N TRP A 303 3.85 22.30 -3.06
CA TRP A 303 5.24 22.42 -3.48
C TRP A 303 6.06 21.12 -3.39
N LEU A 304 5.79 20.25 -2.41
CA LEU A 304 6.55 19.03 -2.18
C LEU A 304 6.44 18.07 -3.37
N ASP A 305 7.57 17.65 -3.93
CA ASP A 305 7.66 16.74 -5.07
C ASP A 305 8.65 15.59 -4.86
N ASP A 306 9.39 15.56 -3.75
CA ASP A 306 10.44 14.60 -3.42
C ASP A 306 10.24 14.01 -2.01
N GLN A 307 10.62 12.72 -1.82
CA GLN A 307 10.48 12.02 -0.54
C GLN A 307 11.37 12.61 0.56
N LYS A 308 12.56 13.12 0.25
CA LYS A 308 13.45 13.75 1.25
C LYS A 308 12.75 14.86 2.05
N TYR A 309 11.86 15.62 1.40
CA TYR A 309 11.10 16.65 2.08
C TYR A 309 9.96 16.10 2.95
N VAL A 310 9.50 14.87 2.67
CA VAL A 310 8.53 14.17 3.54
C VAL A 310 9.16 13.86 4.89
N ALA A 311 10.37 13.30 4.89
CA ALA A 311 11.10 13.00 6.12
C ALA A 311 11.42 14.24 6.95
N GLN A 312 11.68 15.37 6.29
CA GLN A 312 12.07 16.62 6.95
C GLN A 312 10.88 17.46 7.44
N PHE A 313 9.75 17.45 6.74
CA PHE A 313 8.67 18.43 6.99
C PHE A 313 7.28 17.83 7.20
N LEU A 314 7.11 16.51 7.03
CA LEU A 314 5.83 15.84 7.28
C LEU A 314 5.87 14.86 8.45
N TRP A 315 6.90 14.03 8.53
CA TRP A 315 6.98 13.02 9.60
C TRP A 315 7.29 13.62 10.97
N PRO A 316 8.19 14.65 11.08
CA PRO A 316 8.49 15.26 12.37
C PRO A 316 7.45 16.32 12.79
N LEU A 317 6.37 16.52 12.05
CA LEU A 317 5.33 17.49 12.43
C LEU A 317 4.77 17.15 13.83
N GLU A 318 4.70 18.19 14.69
CA GLU A 318 4.32 18.10 16.12
C GLU A 318 5.34 17.35 17.01
N VAL A 319 6.52 17.08 16.48
CA VAL A 319 7.63 16.45 17.22
C VAL A 319 8.85 17.35 17.24
N GLU A 320 9.20 17.96 16.10
CA GLU A 320 10.39 18.78 15.93
C GLU A 320 10.04 20.18 15.41
N PRO A 321 10.84 21.22 15.77
CA PRO A 321 10.70 22.54 15.19
C PRO A 321 11.06 22.54 13.71
N ILE A 322 10.44 23.42 12.92
CA ILE A 322 10.67 23.56 11.49
C ILE A 322 11.37 24.90 11.22
N ASP A 323 12.60 24.85 10.68
CA ASP A 323 13.30 26.06 10.26
C ASP A 323 12.86 26.47 8.85
N VAL A 324 12.47 27.74 8.70
CA VAL A 324 12.06 28.32 7.39
C VAL A 324 13.22 28.36 6.37
N ASP A 325 14.46 28.39 6.84
CA ASP A 325 15.64 28.46 5.96
C ASP A 325 16.07 27.08 5.44
N GLU A 326 15.61 26.00 6.04
CA GLU A 326 15.78 24.62 5.52
C GLU A 326 14.76 24.28 4.43
N LEU A 327 13.68 25.08 4.30
CA LEU A 327 12.67 24.86 3.26
C LEU A 327 13.22 25.18 1.86
N PRO A 328 12.93 24.35 0.85
CA PRO A 328 13.39 24.60 -0.51
C PRO A 328 12.74 25.85 -1.10
N ASP A 329 13.42 26.49 -2.06
CA ASP A 329 12.89 27.66 -2.77
C ASP A 329 11.52 27.41 -3.41
N SER A 330 11.22 26.17 -3.77
CA SER A 330 9.92 25.78 -4.33
C SER A 330 8.76 25.88 -3.32
N ALA A 331 9.05 25.98 -2.02
CA ALA A 331 8.06 26.15 -0.96
C ALA A 331 7.43 27.56 -0.97
N PHE A 332 8.03 28.53 -1.67
CA PHE A 332 7.57 29.90 -1.72
C PHE A 332 7.39 30.39 -3.16
N ASP A 333 6.38 31.25 -3.38
CA ASP A 333 6.17 31.94 -4.66
C ASP A 333 6.72 33.37 -4.65
N SER A 334 6.97 33.93 -3.46
CA SER A 334 7.52 35.27 -3.30
C SER A 334 8.18 35.47 -1.92
N PRO A 335 9.06 36.50 -1.78
CA PRO A 335 9.63 36.85 -0.47
C PRO A 335 8.60 37.22 0.60
N GLU A 336 7.46 37.78 0.20
CA GLU A 336 6.35 38.12 1.10
C GLU A 336 5.68 36.84 1.63
N GLU A 337 5.54 35.83 0.78
CA GLU A 337 5.01 34.52 1.17
C GLU A 337 5.98 33.82 2.14
N LYS A 338 7.31 33.86 1.87
CA LYS A 338 8.32 33.33 2.80
C LYS A 338 8.20 33.98 4.19
N LYS A 339 8.00 35.28 4.26
CA LYS A 339 7.79 35.98 5.55
C LYS A 339 6.51 35.56 6.28
N ARG A 340 5.41 35.35 5.55
CA ARG A 340 4.16 34.84 6.13
C ARG A 340 4.32 33.44 6.70
N VAL A 341 4.99 32.55 5.94
CA VAL A 341 5.31 31.19 6.39
C VAL A 341 6.23 31.23 7.61
N ALA A 342 7.29 32.07 7.60
CA ALA A 342 8.19 32.25 8.73
C ALA A 342 7.43 32.66 10.01
N THR A 343 6.49 33.60 9.90
CA THR A 343 5.67 34.02 11.05
C THR A 343 4.78 32.89 11.59
N LEU A 344 4.24 32.02 10.72
CA LEU A 344 3.45 30.88 11.16
C LEU A 344 4.32 29.79 11.81
N LEU A 345 5.52 29.53 11.25
CA LEU A 345 6.47 28.58 11.81
C LEU A 345 7.07 29.07 13.12
N GLU A 346 7.29 30.40 13.29
CA GLU A 346 7.72 30.97 14.57
C GLU A 346 6.68 30.73 15.68
N LYS A 347 5.39 30.84 15.37
CA LYS A 347 4.31 30.51 16.31
C LYS A 347 4.22 29.00 16.59
N TYR A 348 4.44 28.16 15.57
CA TYR A 348 4.49 26.71 15.71
C TYR A 348 5.66 26.28 16.60
N ASN A 349 6.85 26.85 16.41
CA ASN A 349 8.07 26.53 17.15
C ASN A 349 8.09 27.10 18.59
N LYS A 350 7.20 28.05 18.90
CA LYS A 350 7.09 28.67 20.23
C LYS A 350 5.61 28.89 20.55
N PRO A 351 4.89 27.85 20.97
CA PRO A 351 3.51 28.01 21.38
C PRO A 351 3.42 29.00 22.56
N ASP A 352 2.45 29.92 22.49
CA ASP A 352 2.24 30.95 23.50
C ASP A 352 1.83 30.31 24.84
N ASP A 353 2.64 30.42 25.87
CA ASP A 353 2.31 30.03 27.27
C ASP A 353 1.08 30.80 27.84
N SER A 354 0.51 31.73 27.08
CA SER A 354 -0.54 32.63 27.55
C SER A 354 -1.95 32.05 27.56
N GLU A 355 -2.23 30.95 26.86
CA GLU A 355 -3.57 30.32 26.90
C GLU A 355 -3.81 29.43 28.13
N ASN A 356 -2.76 29.02 28.86
CA ASN A 356 -2.89 28.26 30.10
C ASN A 356 -3.10 29.09 31.36
N SER A 357 -3.11 30.42 31.26
CA SER A 357 -3.24 31.30 32.44
C SER A 357 -4.68 31.79 32.74
N ASP A 358 -5.65 31.59 31.85
CA ASP A 358 -7.01 32.11 32.04
C ASP A 358 -8.05 31.15 32.59
N THR A 359 -7.67 29.90 32.98
CA THR A 359 -8.61 28.96 33.61
C THR A 359 -8.47 28.81 35.12
N ASN A 360 -7.65 29.64 35.80
CA ASN A 360 -7.53 29.66 37.25
C ASN A 360 -8.09 30.94 37.89
N GLY A 361 -9.37 31.27 37.67
CA GLY A 361 -9.97 32.44 38.30
C GLY A 361 -11.47 32.52 38.25
N ALA A 362 -12.18 31.49 38.74
CA ALA A 362 -13.55 31.70 39.30
C ALA A 362 -13.99 30.47 40.09
N SER A 363 -13.70 30.49 41.39
CA SER A 363 -14.37 29.64 42.36
C SER A 363 -15.84 30.02 42.44
N ALA A 364 -16.73 29.15 41.99
CA ALA A 364 -18.13 29.20 42.39
C ALA A 364 -18.45 27.79 42.94
N GLU A 365 -18.72 27.75 44.25
CA GLU A 365 -19.20 26.58 44.97
C GLU A 365 -20.49 26.03 44.34
N PRO A 366 -20.63 24.71 44.19
CA PRO A 366 -21.91 24.10 43.99
C PRO A 366 -22.42 23.52 45.32
N THR A 367 -23.58 23.98 45.69
CA THR A 367 -24.46 23.51 46.74
C THR A 367 -24.70 21.98 46.68
N ALA A 368 -24.68 21.37 47.88
CA ALA A 368 -24.81 19.97 48.14
C ALA A 368 -26.20 19.36 47.93
N SER A 369 -26.22 18.07 47.68
CA SER A 369 -27.05 16.98 48.28
C SER A 369 -27.71 16.03 47.30
N PRO A 370 -27.99 14.78 47.70
CA PRO A 370 -27.32 13.91 48.68
C PRO A 370 -27.01 12.49 48.16
N THR A 371 -26.07 11.87 48.82
CA THR A 371 -25.69 10.46 48.83
C THR A 371 -26.83 9.51 49.28
N PRO A 372 -26.78 8.23 48.97
CA PRO A 372 -26.73 7.23 50.02
C PRO A 372 -25.56 6.22 49.91
N THR A 373 -24.90 6.10 51.03
CA THR A 373 -24.00 5.04 51.48
C THR A 373 -24.81 4.10 52.41
N PRO A 374 -24.31 3.00 52.99
CA PRO A 374 -23.32 1.98 52.59
C PRO A 374 -23.76 0.54 52.92
N SER A 375 -22.90 -0.45 52.68
CA SER A 375 -22.78 -1.62 53.57
C SER A 375 -21.44 -2.34 53.37
N ALA A 376 -20.61 -2.22 54.27
CA ALA A 376 -19.86 -2.99 55.28
C ALA A 376 -19.18 -4.30 54.83
N SER A 377 -17.88 -4.29 55.14
CA SER A 377 -16.86 -5.36 55.19
C SER A 377 -17.26 -6.57 56.07
N PRO A 378 -16.46 -7.68 56.15
CA PRO A 378 -15.23 -7.59 56.95
C PRO A 378 -13.98 -8.40 56.49
N ALA A 379 -12.90 -7.94 56.99
CA ALA A 379 -11.56 -8.38 57.24
C ALA A 379 -11.24 -9.88 57.39
N GLY A 380 -9.98 -10.22 57.04
CA GLY A 380 -9.31 -11.45 57.41
C GLY A 380 -7.79 -11.35 57.17
N GLN A 381 -7.09 -11.28 58.24
CA GLN A 381 -5.66 -11.05 58.49
C GLN A 381 -4.70 -12.10 57.94
N SER A 382 -3.49 -11.62 57.56
CA SER A 382 -2.15 -11.99 58.08
C SER A 382 -1.57 -13.38 57.79
N THR A 383 -0.40 -13.45 57.17
CA THR A 383 0.86 -13.74 57.89
C THR A 383 2.09 -13.63 56.97
N LYS A 384 3.14 -13.00 57.54
CA LYS A 384 4.52 -12.94 57.08
C LYS A 384 5.19 -14.31 57.19
N THR A 385 6.16 -14.60 56.30
CA THR A 385 7.48 -15.14 56.68
C THR A 385 8.48 -15.00 55.51
N ASN A 386 9.52 -14.24 55.75
CA ASN A 386 10.88 -14.45 55.23
C ASN A 386 11.62 -15.31 56.28
N PRO A 387 12.71 -16.08 56.03
CA PRO A 387 14.01 -15.49 55.68
C PRO A 387 14.99 -16.39 54.86
N THR A 388 16.08 -15.75 54.41
CA THR A 388 17.50 -16.10 54.59
C THR A 388 18.27 -16.83 53.48
N ALA A 389 19.22 -16.14 52.99
CA ALA A 389 20.68 -16.17 52.92
C ALA A 389 21.36 -16.60 51.59
N SER A 390 22.19 -15.68 51.15
CA SER A 390 23.32 -15.80 50.18
C SER A 390 24.39 -16.81 50.60
N PRO A 391 25.39 -17.18 49.72
CA PRO A 391 26.50 -16.26 49.49
C PRO A 391 27.03 -16.17 48.03
N THR A 392 27.60 -15.03 47.73
CA THR A 392 28.62 -14.70 46.74
C THR A 392 29.96 -15.42 46.98
N PRO A 393 31.00 -15.42 46.06
CA PRO A 393 31.54 -14.23 45.41
C PRO A 393 32.17 -14.38 44.00
N ASP A 394 32.58 -13.18 43.47
CA ASP A 394 33.68 -12.84 42.54
C ASP A 394 33.46 -13.05 41.05
N GLU A 395 33.86 -12.20 40.15
CA GLU A 395 34.68 -10.97 40.06
C GLU A 395 34.44 -10.28 38.70
N ASN A 396 34.41 -8.95 38.72
CA ASN A 396 34.83 -7.97 37.68
C ASN A 396 34.46 -8.13 36.21
N ASN A 397 33.61 -7.21 35.70
CA ASN A 397 34.09 -6.16 34.78
C ASN A 397 33.08 -5.04 34.67
N ASP A 398 33.57 -3.84 34.94
CA ASP A 398 32.90 -2.57 34.73
C ASP A 398 32.70 -2.33 33.24
N GLU A 399 31.44 -2.21 32.79
CA GLU A 399 31.03 -1.31 31.70
C GLU A 399 29.73 -0.66 32.17
N GLU A 400 29.87 0.59 32.58
CA GLU A 400 28.79 1.53 32.80
C GLU A 400 28.01 1.70 31.48
N GLY A 401 26.94 0.95 31.32
CA GLY A 401 25.91 1.28 30.40
C GLY A 401 24.98 2.29 31.08
N GLU A 402 25.21 3.56 30.86
CA GLU A 402 24.21 4.60 31.11
C GLU A 402 22.91 4.17 30.40
N SER A 403 21.94 3.77 31.21
CA SER A 403 20.55 3.76 30.79
C SER A 403 20.17 5.23 30.60
N GLU A 404 20.21 5.71 29.35
CA GLU A 404 19.49 6.92 28.96
C GLU A 404 18.02 6.66 29.27
N GLU A 405 17.57 7.07 30.46
CA GLU A 405 16.19 7.50 30.66
C GLU A 405 15.96 8.60 29.64
N THR A 406 15.36 8.26 28.51
CA THR A 406 14.79 9.23 27.60
C THR A 406 13.63 9.86 28.37
N ASP A 407 13.92 10.93 29.08
CA ASP A 407 12.95 11.97 29.39
C ASP A 407 12.30 12.30 28.05
N GLN A 408 11.03 11.96 27.90
CA GLN A 408 10.22 12.54 26.85
C GLN A 408 10.14 14.03 27.16
N GLU A 409 11.11 14.79 26.66
CA GLU A 409 10.99 16.23 26.53
C GLU A 409 9.71 16.46 25.75
N GLN A 410 8.74 17.01 26.43
CA GLN A 410 7.48 17.46 25.87
C GLN A 410 7.87 18.41 24.73
N SER A 411 7.56 18.04 23.50
CA SER A 411 7.92 18.85 22.32
C SER A 411 7.31 20.25 22.49
N ASP A 412 8.17 21.27 22.51
CA ASP A 412 7.76 22.69 22.61
C ASP A 412 7.11 23.21 21.32
N VAL A 413 6.58 22.34 20.45
CA VAL A 413 5.97 22.68 19.17
C VAL A 413 4.51 22.24 19.13
N GLU A 414 3.63 23.10 18.64
CA GLU A 414 2.20 22.80 18.51
C GLU A 414 1.58 23.40 17.25
N MET A 415 0.87 22.59 16.48
CA MET A 415 0.10 23.05 15.31
C MET A 415 -1.35 23.40 15.73
N THR A 416 -1.56 24.64 16.11
CA THR A 416 -2.90 25.12 16.50
C THR A 416 -3.82 25.31 15.30
N PRO A 417 -5.16 25.29 15.48
CA PRO A 417 -6.12 25.57 14.42
C PRO A 417 -5.92 26.91 13.71
N ASP A 418 -5.43 27.96 14.42
CA ASP A 418 -5.18 29.29 13.84
C ASP A 418 -3.94 29.29 12.95
N ILE A 419 -2.87 28.58 13.34
CA ILE A 419 -1.67 28.40 12.51
C ILE A 419 -2.04 27.61 11.25
N ASP A 420 -2.80 26.53 11.39
CA ASP A 420 -3.28 25.71 10.27
C ASP A 420 -4.17 26.52 9.31
N ALA A 421 -5.06 27.37 9.83
CA ALA A 421 -5.87 28.27 9.01
C ALA A 421 -5.01 29.25 8.20
N GLY A 422 -3.90 29.74 8.77
CA GLY A 422 -2.93 30.57 8.06
C GLY A 422 -2.25 29.82 6.89
N PHE A 423 -1.80 28.59 7.11
CA PHE A 423 -1.27 27.73 6.05
C PHE A 423 -2.33 27.40 4.99
N MET A 424 -3.57 27.14 5.39
CA MET A 424 -4.69 26.89 4.48
C MET A 424 -4.91 28.10 3.54
N GLN A 425 -4.84 29.32 4.06
CA GLN A 425 -4.97 30.52 3.25
C GLN A 425 -3.84 30.62 2.21
N ILE A 426 -2.58 30.47 2.64
CA ILE A 426 -1.41 30.51 1.74
C ILE A 426 -1.54 29.44 0.66
N ALA A 427 -1.89 28.22 1.03
CA ALA A 427 -2.05 27.11 0.08
C ALA A 427 -3.10 27.42 -1.00
N ARG A 428 -4.27 27.96 -0.60
CA ARG A 428 -5.34 28.34 -1.54
C ARG A 428 -4.90 29.44 -2.48
N GLU A 429 -4.19 30.45 -1.99
CA GLU A 429 -3.64 31.53 -2.81
C GLU A 429 -2.64 31.00 -3.84
N ARG A 430 -1.73 30.10 -3.45
CA ARG A 430 -0.75 29.42 -4.35
C ARG A 430 -1.45 28.62 -5.45
N ILE A 431 -2.43 27.81 -5.05
CA ILE A 431 -3.18 26.96 -6.00
C ILE A 431 -3.95 27.83 -6.99
N ALA A 432 -4.57 28.93 -6.51
CA ALA A 432 -5.30 29.86 -7.39
C ALA A 432 -4.38 30.61 -8.38
N ARG A 433 -3.17 30.97 -7.95
CA ARG A 433 -2.16 31.60 -8.83
C ARG A 433 -1.63 30.64 -9.89
N HIS A 434 -1.39 29.39 -9.52
CA HIS A 434 -0.73 28.39 -10.39
C HIS A 434 -1.46 27.05 -10.43
N PRO A 435 -2.73 26.97 -10.91
CA PRO A 435 -3.52 25.74 -10.87
C PRO A 435 -2.91 24.59 -11.68
N LEU A 436 -2.29 24.88 -12.83
CA LEU A 436 -1.63 23.83 -13.64
C LEU A 436 -0.41 23.24 -12.93
N ARG A 437 0.32 24.04 -12.15
CA ARG A 437 1.42 23.51 -11.33
C ARG A 437 0.88 22.48 -10.34
N TYR A 438 -0.16 22.83 -9.59
CA TYR A 438 -0.73 21.99 -8.55
C TYR A 438 -1.42 20.73 -9.09
N TYR A 439 -2.28 20.87 -10.10
CA TYR A 439 -3.10 19.75 -10.60
C TYR A 439 -2.44 18.89 -11.66
N VAL A 440 -1.34 19.34 -12.29
CA VAL A 440 -0.70 18.62 -13.41
C VAL A 440 0.77 18.39 -13.16
N TRP A 441 1.56 19.46 -12.98
CA TRP A 441 3.01 19.34 -12.95
C TRP A 441 3.56 18.69 -11.68
N LEU A 442 3.04 19.04 -10.50
CA LEU A 442 3.44 18.40 -9.25
C LEU A 442 3.07 16.89 -9.23
N PRO A 443 1.86 16.46 -9.60
CA PRO A 443 1.57 15.03 -9.75
C PRO A 443 2.51 14.32 -10.72
N ILE A 444 2.88 14.93 -11.86
CA ILE A 444 3.84 14.32 -12.80
C ILE A 444 5.23 14.18 -12.16
N LYS A 445 5.71 15.20 -11.46
CA LYS A 445 7.00 15.15 -10.76
C LYS A 445 7.00 14.05 -9.68
N ARG A 446 5.97 14.02 -8.83
CA ARG A 446 5.81 12.97 -7.80
C ARG A 446 5.74 11.56 -8.41
N ALA A 447 5.02 11.41 -9.53
CA ALA A 447 4.97 10.14 -10.24
C ALA A 447 6.36 9.73 -10.76
N ARG A 448 7.17 10.70 -11.23
CA ARG A 448 8.57 10.47 -11.64
C ARG A 448 9.41 10.02 -10.45
N THR A 449 9.40 10.77 -9.34
CA THR A 449 10.13 10.45 -8.11
C THR A 449 9.74 9.05 -7.62
N MET A 450 8.46 8.76 -7.40
CA MET A 450 8.02 7.42 -7.00
C MET A 450 8.47 6.30 -7.95
N TRP A 451 8.55 6.56 -9.28
CA TRP A 451 8.93 5.54 -10.26
C TRP A 451 10.43 5.36 -10.38
N PHE A 452 11.21 6.42 -10.16
CA PHE A 452 12.66 6.45 -10.38
C PHE A 452 13.43 6.79 -9.10
N ASP A 453 13.05 6.17 -8.00
CA ASP A 453 13.79 6.08 -6.76
C ASP A 453 14.15 4.61 -6.50
N THR A 454 14.93 4.34 -5.46
CA THR A 454 15.32 2.97 -5.02
C THR A 454 14.15 2.08 -4.62
N HIS A 455 12.94 2.62 -4.50
CA HIS A 455 11.69 1.96 -4.10
C HIS A 455 11.64 1.45 -2.66
N SER A 456 12.66 1.75 -1.85
CA SER A 456 12.67 1.35 -0.45
C SER A 456 13.76 2.10 0.32
N GLN A 457 13.37 2.70 1.44
CA GLN A 457 14.28 3.26 2.45
C GLN A 457 14.99 2.19 3.30
N TYR A 458 14.68 0.91 3.11
CA TYR A 458 15.27 -0.20 3.89
C TYR A 458 16.49 -0.81 3.22
N TRP A 459 16.88 -0.33 2.04
CA TRP A 459 18.18 -0.61 1.48
C TRP A 459 19.25 0.21 2.21
N PRO A 460 20.50 -0.29 2.32
CA PRO A 460 21.60 0.48 2.90
C PRO A 460 22.11 1.61 1.96
N PHE A 461 21.28 2.08 1.06
CA PHE A 461 21.53 3.16 0.12
C PHE A 461 20.20 3.74 -0.36
N GLU A 462 20.15 5.05 -0.50
CA GLU A 462 18.99 5.81 -0.99
C GLU A 462 19.39 6.73 -2.11
N GLY A 463 18.45 7.17 -2.93
CA GLY A 463 18.65 8.20 -3.92
C GLY A 463 17.77 8.07 -5.16
N GLU A 464 17.67 9.16 -5.92
CA GLU A 464 17.00 9.21 -7.20
C GLU A 464 17.78 8.44 -8.27
N LEU A 465 17.06 7.69 -9.11
CA LEU A 465 17.61 6.88 -10.20
C LEU A 465 17.49 7.59 -11.56
N LEU A 466 16.66 8.66 -11.65
CA LEU A 466 16.51 9.48 -12.85
C LEU A 466 16.02 10.90 -12.50
N PRO A 467 16.88 11.96 -12.54
CA PRO A 467 18.32 11.85 -12.79
C PRO A 467 19.01 10.99 -11.75
N LEU A 468 20.15 10.40 -12.09
CA LEU A 468 20.95 9.69 -11.10
C LEU A 468 21.55 10.70 -10.13
N ASP A 469 21.35 10.48 -8.84
CA ASP A 469 21.95 11.31 -7.79
C ASP A 469 23.48 11.29 -7.86
N ASP A 470 24.09 12.29 -7.28
CA ASP A 470 25.54 12.34 -7.11
C ASP A 470 26.00 11.10 -6.33
N LEU A 471 26.95 10.39 -6.91
CA LEU A 471 27.50 9.19 -6.29
C LEU A 471 28.49 9.62 -5.23
N ASP A 472 28.05 9.59 -3.99
CA ASP A 472 28.84 9.92 -2.83
C ASP A 472 30.00 8.92 -2.63
N TYR A 473 30.93 9.21 -1.72
CA TYR A 473 32.04 8.32 -1.37
C TYR A 473 31.59 7.01 -0.74
N ASP A 474 30.30 6.86 -0.40
CA ASP A 474 29.74 5.61 0.08
C ASP A 474 29.77 4.55 -1.01
N ILE A 475 30.48 3.44 -0.74
CA ILE A 475 30.58 2.30 -1.66
C ILE A 475 29.23 1.70 -2.04
N HIS A 476 28.22 1.78 -1.15
CA HIS A 476 26.89 1.29 -1.44
C HIS A 476 26.21 2.13 -2.53
N GLN A 477 26.31 3.46 -2.45
CA GLN A 477 25.74 4.35 -3.47
C GLN A 477 26.47 4.19 -4.81
N GLN A 478 27.80 4.17 -4.83
CA GLN A 478 28.59 4.06 -6.05
C GLN A 478 28.24 2.86 -6.93
N TYR A 479 27.93 1.71 -6.33
CA TYR A 479 27.65 0.47 -7.07
C TYR A 479 26.16 0.18 -7.19
N TRP A 480 25.39 0.38 -6.13
CA TRP A 480 24.00 -0.03 -6.09
C TRP A 480 23.05 0.94 -6.79
N LEU A 481 23.25 2.26 -6.69
CA LEU A 481 22.41 3.23 -7.37
C LEU A 481 22.41 3.06 -8.90
N PRO A 482 23.57 2.99 -9.61
CA PRO A 482 23.57 2.73 -11.04
C PRO A 482 22.96 1.38 -11.43
N LEU A 483 23.17 0.33 -10.58
CA LEU A 483 22.54 -0.98 -10.81
C LEU A 483 21.02 -0.90 -10.71
N PHE A 484 20.51 -0.25 -9.69
CA PHE A 484 19.06 -0.09 -9.48
C PHE A 484 18.43 0.80 -10.56
N ALA A 485 19.10 1.87 -10.99
CA ALA A 485 18.70 2.67 -12.14
C ALA A 485 18.57 1.81 -13.41
N GLY A 486 19.59 0.99 -13.69
CA GLY A 486 19.57 0.04 -14.80
C GLY A 486 18.43 -0.98 -14.70
N LEU A 487 18.20 -1.55 -13.51
CA LEU A 487 17.12 -2.51 -13.27
C LEU A 487 15.73 -1.86 -13.44
N THR A 488 15.50 -0.70 -12.85
CA THR A 488 14.23 0.05 -13.00
C THR A 488 13.95 0.34 -14.48
N ALA A 489 14.96 0.81 -15.23
CA ALA A 489 14.85 1.03 -16.66
C ALA A 489 14.53 -0.27 -17.42
N VAL A 490 15.20 -1.40 -17.10
CA VAL A 490 14.95 -2.70 -17.73
C VAL A 490 13.53 -3.18 -17.48
N TYR A 491 13.04 -3.17 -16.23
CA TYR A 491 11.67 -3.57 -15.92
C TYR A 491 10.66 -2.70 -16.64
N THR A 492 10.86 -1.38 -16.62
CA THR A 492 9.96 -0.42 -17.28
C THR A 492 9.92 -0.66 -18.80
N LEU A 493 11.09 -0.75 -19.46
CA LEU A 493 11.17 -0.96 -20.91
C LEU A 493 10.60 -2.32 -21.33
N LEU A 494 10.89 -3.39 -20.59
CA LEU A 494 10.31 -4.71 -20.83
C LEU A 494 8.78 -4.70 -20.64
N GLY A 495 8.29 -4.03 -19.60
CA GLY A 495 6.87 -3.83 -19.36
C GLY A 495 6.18 -3.09 -20.51
N LEU A 496 6.72 -1.96 -20.94
CA LEU A 496 6.22 -1.18 -22.09
C LEU A 496 6.26 -2.00 -23.39
N ALA A 497 7.32 -2.75 -23.64
CA ALA A 497 7.44 -3.62 -24.80
C ALA A 497 6.39 -4.74 -24.78
N GLY A 498 6.10 -5.32 -23.61
CA GLY A 498 5.03 -6.30 -23.43
C GLY A 498 3.64 -5.71 -23.62
N ALA A 499 3.40 -4.51 -23.10
CA ALA A 499 2.17 -3.76 -23.34
C ALA A 499 1.97 -3.48 -24.84
N TRP A 500 3.03 -3.09 -25.56
CA TRP A 500 3.00 -2.93 -27.01
C TRP A 500 2.67 -4.23 -27.75
N VAL A 501 3.19 -5.39 -27.27
CA VAL A 501 2.84 -6.70 -27.85
C VAL A 501 1.35 -6.98 -27.70
N LEU A 502 0.76 -6.73 -26.52
CA LEU A 502 -0.67 -6.89 -26.28
C LEU A 502 -1.50 -5.90 -27.13
N TRP A 503 -1.02 -4.65 -27.25
CA TRP A 503 -1.68 -3.64 -28.08
C TRP A 503 -1.70 -4.02 -29.57
N ARG A 504 -0.62 -4.61 -30.09
CA ARG A 504 -0.55 -5.09 -31.48
C ARG A 504 -1.31 -6.40 -31.71
N ALA A 505 -1.66 -7.13 -30.67
CA ALA A 505 -2.40 -8.38 -30.80
C ALA A 505 -3.81 -8.15 -31.37
N ARG A 506 -4.25 -9.02 -32.29
CA ARG A 506 -5.59 -8.93 -32.90
C ARG A 506 -6.71 -9.46 -32.00
N LYS A 507 -6.37 -10.29 -31.00
CA LYS A 507 -7.35 -10.89 -30.07
C LYS A 507 -7.91 -9.82 -29.11
N LEU A 508 -9.22 -9.78 -28.96
CA LEU A 508 -9.90 -8.87 -28.03
C LEU A 508 -9.46 -9.08 -26.58
N GLU A 509 -9.26 -10.36 -26.17
CA GLU A 509 -8.74 -10.68 -24.84
C GLU A 509 -7.43 -9.95 -24.52
N ALA A 510 -6.48 -9.90 -25.49
CA ALA A 510 -5.22 -9.20 -25.28
C ALA A 510 -5.41 -7.70 -24.99
N LYS A 511 -6.45 -7.07 -25.58
CA LYS A 511 -6.81 -5.69 -25.29
C LYS A 511 -7.39 -5.53 -23.87
N GLN A 512 -8.15 -6.53 -23.42
CA GLN A 512 -8.70 -6.55 -22.06
C GLN A 512 -7.59 -6.68 -21.02
N TRP A 513 -6.58 -7.53 -21.27
CA TRP A 513 -5.42 -7.66 -20.37
C TRP A 513 -4.58 -6.39 -20.32
N LEU A 514 -4.38 -5.75 -21.47
CA LEU A 514 -3.71 -4.45 -21.54
C LEU A 514 -4.49 -3.37 -20.77
N LEU A 515 -5.81 -3.32 -20.95
CA LEU A 515 -6.67 -2.39 -20.23
C LEU A 515 -6.61 -2.61 -18.72
N LEU A 516 -6.68 -3.88 -18.28
CA LEU A 516 -6.60 -4.25 -16.87
C LEU A 516 -5.27 -3.83 -16.26
N ALA A 517 -4.15 -4.13 -16.93
CA ALA A 517 -2.82 -3.72 -16.49
C ALA A 517 -2.68 -2.20 -16.43
N ALA A 518 -3.13 -1.50 -17.48
CA ALA A 518 -3.06 -0.05 -17.57
C ALA A 518 -3.89 0.63 -16.47
N LEU A 519 -5.13 0.17 -16.23
CA LEU A 519 -5.98 0.72 -15.18
C LEU A 519 -5.42 0.43 -13.78
N ALA A 520 -4.86 -0.77 -13.53
CA ALA A 520 -4.27 -1.12 -12.25
C ALA A 520 -3.08 -0.19 -11.90
N VAL A 521 -2.24 0.13 -12.90
CA VAL A 521 -1.12 1.07 -12.70
C VAL A 521 -1.62 2.51 -12.62
N PHE A 522 -2.46 2.93 -13.58
CA PHE A 522 -2.85 4.33 -13.74
C PHE A 522 -3.65 4.88 -12.55
N LEU A 523 -4.67 4.16 -12.09
CA LEU A 523 -5.53 4.63 -10.99
C LEU A 523 -4.72 4.84 -9.72
N ARG A 524 -3.82 3.92 -9.41
CA ARG A 524 -2.98 4.01 -8.22
C ARG A 524 -1.92 5.10 -8.35
N LEU A 525 -1.25 5.20 -9.50
CA LEU A 525 -0.28 6.26 -9.74
C LEU A 525 -0.90 7.64 -9.63
N VAL A 526 -2.11 7.83 -10.18
CA VAL A 526 -2.86 9.09 -10.07
C VAL A 526 -3.20 9.41 -8.62
N LEU A 527 -3.67 8.42 -7.83
CA LEU A 527 -3.96 8.65 -6.42
C LEU A 527 -2.70 9.13 -5.68
N PHE A 528 -1.64 8.34 -5.67
CA PHE A 528 -0.46 8.65 -4.86
C PHE A 528 0.30 9.89 -5.34
N SER A 529 0.34 10.16 -6.64
CA SER A 529 0.92 11.40 -7.15
C SER A 529 0.11 12.64 -6.80
N SER A 530 -1.16 12.49 -6.40
CA SER A 530 -2.01 13.60 -5.95
C SER A 530 -1.91 13.90 -4.45
N LEU A 531 -1.27 13.02 -3.67
CA LEU A 531 -1.06 13.19 -2.23
C LEU A 531 0.22 13.96 -1.92
N GLU A 532 0.35 14.39 -0.68
CA GLU A 532 1.52 15.11 -0.14
C GLU A 532 2.73 14.20 0.10
N ASN A 533 2.53 12.89 0.22
CA ASN A 533 3.57 11.92 0.52
C ASN A 533 3.85 11.01 -0.70
N PRO A 534 4.81 11.37 -1.59
CA PRO A 534 5.15 10.58 -2.76
C PRO A 534 6.18 9.48 -2.46
N GLU A 535 5.86 8.56 -1.53
CA GLU A 535 6.78 7.48 -1.20
C GLU A 535 6.94 6.46 -2.34
N PRO A 536 8.18 6.12 -2.73
CA PRO A 536 8.46 5.13 -3.78
C PRO A 536 7.89 3.74 -3.50
N ARG A 537 7.73 3.35 -2.22
CA ARG A 537 7.12 2.07 -1.84
C ARG A 537 5.70 1.88 -2.39
N TYR A 538 4.98 2.96 -2.69
CA TYR A 538 3.59 2.88 -3.18
C TYR A 538 3.46 2.38 -4.63
N VAL A 539 4.56 2.32 -5.38
CA VAL A 539 4.56 1.80 -6.75
C VAL A 539 5.21 0.42 -6.89
N VAL A 540 5.66 -0.18 -5.79
CA VAL A 540 6.29 -1.51 -5.77
C VAL A 540 5.35 -2.58 -6.32
N GLU A 541 4.04 -2.44 -6.12
CA GLU A 541 3.03 -3.35 -6.66
C GLU A 541 2.90 -3.32 -8.20
N PHE A 542 3.61 -2.41 -8.88
CA PHE A 542 3.66 -2.42 -10.35
C PHE A 542 4.65 -3.44 -10.90
N PHE A 543 5.70 -3.81 -10.14
CA PHE A 543 6.71 -4.77 -10.59
C PHE A 543 6.15 -6.17 -10.93
N PRO A 544 5.18 -6.74 -10.20
CA PRO A 544 4.44 -7.91 -10.64
C PRO A 544 3.84 -7.78 -12.04
N ILE A 545 3.20 -6.64 -12.34
CA ILE A 545 2.59 -6.37 -13.65
C ILE A 545 3.67 -6.20 -14.72
N LEU A 546 4.75 -5.47 -14.41
CA LEU A 546 5.89 -5.30 -15.33
C LEU A 546 6.55 -6.65 -15.64
N SER A 547 6.67 -7.54 -14.65
CA SER A 547 7.22 -8.89 -14.83
C SER A 547 6.33 -9.75 -15.76
N VAL A 548 5.00 -9.67 -15.63
CA VAL A 548 4.04 -10.33 -16.55
C VAL A 548 4.23 -9.81 -17.97
N LEU A 549 4.21 -8.49 -18.16
CA LEU A 549 4.34 -7.85 -19.47
C LEU A 549 5.72 -8.11 -20.08
N GLY A 550 6.79 -8.00 -19.29
CA GLY A 550 8.16 -8.31 -19.72
C GLY A 550 8.30 -9.76 -20.19
N GLY A 551 7.71 -10.69 -19.45
CA GLY A 551 7.63 -12.10 -19.84
C GLY A 551 6.93 -12.31 -21.19
N ILE A 552 5.85 -11.57 -21.47
CA ILE A 552 5.13 -11.61 -22.76
C ILE A 552 6.05 -11.14 -23.90
N PHE A 553 6.80 -10.08 -23.68
CA PHE A 553 7.77 -9.59 -24.68
C PHE A 553 8.89 -10.58 -24.94
N ILE A 554 9.55 -11.10 -23.89
CA ILE A 554 10.63 -12.10 -24.01
C ILE A 554 10.13 -13.36 -24.70
N GLY A 555 8.93 -13.84 -24.35
CA GLY A 555 8.31 -14.98 -25.03
C GLY A 555 8.06 -14.73 -26.52
N ARG A 556 7.86 -13.49 -26.95
CA ARG A 556 7.75 -13.15 -28.37
C ARG A 556 9.09 -13.22 -29.10
N LEU A 557 10.19 -12.84 -28.44
CA LEU A 557 11.52 -12.83 -29.04
C LEU A 557 12.07 -14.26 -29.27
N SER A 558 11.73 -15.23 -28.41
CA SER A 558 12.33 -16.59 -28.45
C SER A 558 12.19 -17.29 -29.79
N LYS A 559 11.13 -17.02 -30.57
CA LYS A 559 10.97 -17.58 -31.92
C LYS A 559 11.76 -16.90 -33.04
N ARG A 560 12.22 -15.66 -32.82
CA ARG A 560 13.09 -15.01 -33.82
C ARG A 560 14.51 -15.60 -33.82
N LEU A 561 14.91 -16.22 -32.70
CA LEU A 561 16.19 -16.88 -32.55
C LEU A 561 16.14 -18.30 -33.14
N GLU A 562 15.05 -19.07 -32.93
CA GLU A 562 14.87 -20.42 -33.53
C GLU A 562 14.66 -20.40 -35.06
N ALA A 563 14.33 -19.27 -35.67
CA ALA A 563 14.17 -19.14 -37.12
C ALA A 563 15.42 -18.62 -37.83
N ARG A 564 16.53 -18.34 -37.10
CA ARG A 564 17.82 -17.92 -37.63
C ARG A 564 18.87 -19.02 -37.60
N ASP A 565 18.63 -20.12 -36.89
CA ASP A 565 19.36 -21.35 -36.88
C ASP A 565 18.67 -22.39 -37.81
#